data_6d84ff99af47e623213184a2838e4f24
#
_entry.id   6d84ff99af47e623213184a2838e4f24
#
_cell.length_a   1.000
_cell.length_b   1.000
_cell.length_c   1.000
_cell.angle_alpha   90.00
_cell.angle_beta   90.00
_cell.angle_gamma   90.00
#
_symmetry.space_group_name_H-M   'P 1'
#
loop_
_entity.id
_entity.type
_entity.pdbx_description
1 polymer ?
#
loop_
_entity_poly.entity_id
_entity_poly.type
_entity_poly.pdbx_seq_one_letter_code
_entity_poly.pdbx_strand_id
1 'polypeptide(L)'
;MRAGAAHGRRAGILRYHGPMDAEEPTYRDFARWAAQELDEIERDCDVRAFHASGPGGQCVNTADSAVRMTHRPSGVTAVSRESRSQFRNRRLCLQKLREEFARRAAPPKKRRPTSVPRRSRERRLADKRRRAQLKAHRGRVEGE
;
A
#
# COMPACT_ATOMS: atom_id res chain seq x y z
N MET A 1 -23.06 -8.50 -25.41
CA MET A 1 -21.60 -8.36 -25.44
C MET A 1 -21.19 -7.67 -24.14
N ARG A 2 -20.58 -8.40 -23.18
CA ARG A 2 -20.12 -7.85 -21.88
C ARG A 2 -18.60 -7.75 -21.94
N ALA A 3 -18.08 -6.53 -21.83
CA ALA A 3 -16.66 -6.26 -21.78
C ALA A 3 -16.11 -6.69 -20.40
N GLY A 4 -15.17 -7.64 -20.42
CA GLY A 4 -14.46 -8.12 -19.24
C GLY A 4 -13.45 -7.08 -18.74
N ALA A 5 -13.60 -6.64 -17.49
CA ALA A 5 -12.63 -5.80 -16.81
C ALA A 5 -11.37 -6.61 -16.49
N ALA A 6 -10.25 -6.23 -17.08
CA ALA A 6 -8.93 -6.77 -16.76
C ALA A 6 -8.53 -6.38 -15.33
N HIS A 7 -8.55 -7.34 -14.42
CA HIS A 7 -7.97 -7.19 -13.08
C HIS A 7 -6.44 -7.19 -13.21
N GLY A 8 -5.84 -6.00 -13.18
CA GLY A 8 -4.40 -5.83 -13.02
C GLY A 8 -3.96 -6.46 -11.69
N ARG A 9 -3.21 -7.54 -11.77
CA ARG A 9 -2.58 -8.20 -10.62
C ARG A 9 -1.56 -7.22 -10.02
N ARG A 10 -1.87 -6.65 -8.87
CA ARG A 10 -0.91 -5.87 -8.08
C ARG A 10 0.20 -6.82 -7.64
N ALA A 11 1.42 -6.55 -8.08
CA ALA A 11 2.62 -7.23 -7.58
C ALA A 11 2.64 -7.10 -6.05
N GLY A 12 2.62 -8.23 -5.36
CA GLY A 12 2.61 -8.27 -3.90
C GLY A 12 3.90 -7.67 -3.34
N ILE A 13 3.77 -6.56 -2.63
CA ILE A 13 4.86 -5.96 -1.86
C ILE A 13 4.89 -6.71 -0.53
N LEU A 14 5.89 -7.58 -0.33
CA LEU A 14 6.15 -8.20 0.96
C LEU A 14 6.65 -7.11 1.94
N ARG A 15 5.98 -6.97 3.07
CA ARG A 15 6.49 -6.17 4.18
C ARG A 15 7.51 -6.99 4.96
N TYR A 16 8.74 -6.54 5.02
CA TYR A 16 9.75 -7.06 5.93
C TYR A 16 9.48 -6.44 7.31
N HIS A 17 9.24 -7.26 8.33
CA HIS A 17 9.23 -6.84 9.72
C HIS A 17 10.68 -6.88 10.21
N GLY A 18 11.31 -5.72 10.26
CA GLY A 18 12.59 -5.53 10.95
C GLY A 18 12.41 -5.50 12.47
N PRO A 19 13.50 -5.34 13.26
CA PRO A 19 13.46 -5.31 14.72
C PRO A 19 12.49 -4.24 15.23
N MET A 20 11.81 -4.55 16.35
CA MET A 20 10.61 -3.91 16.90
C MET A 20 10.76 -2.45 17.40
N ASP A 21 11.93 -1.83 17.27
CA ASP A 21 12.24 -0.51 17.85
C ASP A 21 12.53 0.60 16.80
N ALA A 22 12.35 0.32 15.51
CA ALA A 22 12.52 1.34 14.48
C ALA A 22 11.19 2.07 14.27
N GLU A 23 11.14 3.37 14.56
CA GLU A 23 10.02 4.24 14.19
C GLU A 23 9.63 4.04 12.72
N GLU A 24 8.34 3.83 12.44
CA GLU A 24 7.87 3.64 11.07
C GLU A 24 8.22 4.88 10.23
N PRO A 25 8.86 4.69 9.05
CA PRO A 25 9.30 5.81 8.23
C PRO A 25 8.11 6.67 7.77
N THR A 26 8.27 7.98 7.92
CA THR A 26 7.26 8.98 7.57
C THR A 26 7.29 9.34 6.08
N TYR A 27 6.26 10.02 5.57
CA TYR A 27 6.25 10.52 4.18
C TYR A 27 7.43 11.48 3.88
N ARG A 28 7.99 12.16 4.90
CA ARG A 28 9.16 13.05 4.77
C ARG A 28 10.44 12.25 4.53
N ASP A 29 10.58 11.11 5.19
CA ASP A 29 11.72 10.22 5.00
C ASP A 29 11.69 9.64 3.59
N PHE A 30 10.53 9.22 3.12
CA PHE A 30 10.36 8.77 1.73
C PHE A 30 10.66 9.87 0.71
N ALA A 31 10.29 11.13 0.99
CA ALA A 31 10.64 12.26 0.11
C ALA A 31 12.15 12.48 0.03
N ARG A 32 12.86 12.35 1.16
CA ARG A 32 14.33 12.44 1.22
C ARG A 32 14.98 11.33 0.40
N TRP A 33 14.57 10.07 0.57
CA TRP A 33 15.11 8.93 -0.20
C TRP A 33 14.78 9.00 -1.69
N ALA A 34 13.59 9.50 -2.06
CA ALA A 34 13.22 9.69 -3.47
C ALA A 34 14.09 10.74 -4.19
N ALA A 35 14.64 11.70 -3.44
CA ALA A 35 15.54 12.75 -3.96
C ALA A 35 17.01 12.33 -4.03
N GLN A 36 17.39 11.18 -3.44
CA GLN A 36 18.75 10.68 -3.48
C GLN A 36 19.14 10.14 -4.86
N GLU A 37 20.44 10.13 -5.15
CA GLU A 37 20.99 9.45 -6.31
C GLU A 37 20.88 7.92 -6.17
N LEU A 38 20.79 7.22 -7.30
CA LEU A 38 20.60 5.75 -7.31
C LEU A 38 21.73 5.01 -6.59
N ASP A 39 22.95 5.52 -6.67
CA ASP A 39 24.12 4.93 -6.02
C ASP A 39 24.07 5.08 -4.50
N GLU A 40 23.47 6.15 -3.99
CA GLU A 40 23.23 6.35 -2.55
C GLU A 40 22.17 5.37 -2.04
N ILE A 41 21.06 5.25 -2.76
CA ILE A 41 20.00 4.28 -2.43
C ILE A 41 20.57 2.87 -2.42
N GLU A 42 21.47 2.54 -3.36
CA GLU A 42 22.08 1.22 -3.45
C GLU A 42 22.95 0.87 -2.24
N ARG A 43 23.72 1.81 -1.70
CA ARG A 43 24.54 1.64 -0.49
C ARG A 43 23.71 1.26 0.74
N ASP A 44 22.47 1.74 0.80
CA ASP A 44 21.55 1.45 1.89
C ASP A 44 20.71 0.18 1.65
N CYS A 45 20.97 -0.55 0.55
CA CYS A 45 20.22 -1.73 0.18
C CYS A 45 20.97 -3.03 0.42
N ASP A 46 20.22 -4.04 0.86
CA ASP A 46 20.66 -5.44 0.81
C ASP A 46 20.26 -6.03 -0.54
N VAL A 47 21.25 -6.48 -1.31
CA VAL A 47 21.08 -7.03 -2.66
C VAL A 47 21.24 -8.54 -2.62
N ARG A 48 20.25 -9.27 -3.13
CA ARG A 48 20.29 -10.73 -3.27
C ARG A 48 19.92 -11.13 -4.69
N ALA A 49 20.83 -11.88 -5.34
CA ALA A 49 20.52 -12.55 -6.60
C ALA A 49 19.84 -13.91 -6.31
N PHE A 50 18.97 -14.35 -7.18
CA PHE A 50 18.29 -15.64 -7.06
C PHE A 50 17.84 -16.17 -8.42
N HIS A 51 17.55 -17.46 -8.49
CA HIS A 51 16.94 -18.08 -9.67
C HIS A 51 15.46 -17.68 -9.77
N ALA A 52 15.06 -17.19 -10.94
CA ALA A 52 13.65 -16.93 -11.22
C ALA A 52 12.96 -18.27 -11.52
N SER A 53 11.94 -18.63 -10.77
CA SER A 53 11.05 -19.73 -11.09
C SER A 53 9.94 -19.29 -12.05
N GLY A 54 9.64 -20.10 -13.07
CA GLY A 54 8.53 -19.83 -14.00
C GLY A 54 8.68 -20.58 -15.33
N PRO A 55 7.66 -20.56 -16.19
CA PRO A 55 7.77 -21.06 -17.53
C PRO A 55 8.79 -20.22 -18.30
N GLY A 56 9.94 -20.81 -18.65
CA GLY A 56 11.03 -20.15 -19.36
C GLY A 56 12.04 -21.17 -19.83
N GLY A 57 12.88 -20.77 -20.79
CA GLY A 57 13.92 -21.63 -21.34
C GLY A 57 15.07 -21.89 -20.35
N GLN A 58 16.05 -22.66 -20.80
CA GLN A 58 17.21 -23.12 -20.01
C GLN A 58 17.92 -22.01 -19.25
N CYS A 59 18.04 -20.80 -19.82
CA CYS A 59 18.70 -19.65 -19.16
C CYS A 59 17.98 -19.14 -17.90
N VAL A 60 16.67 -19.32 -17.78
CA VAL A 60 15.87 -18.85 -16.63
C VAL A 60 16.13 -19.74 -15.42
N ASN A 61 16.38 -21.03 -15.67
CA ASN A 61 16.55 -22.03 -14.61
C ASN A 61 18.02 -22.23 -14.19
N THR A 62 18.99 -21.70 -14.98
CA THR A 62 20.41 -21.97 -14.74
C THR A 62 21.17 -20.75 -14.19
N ALA A 63 20.67 -19.52 -14.41
CA ALA A 63 21.39 -18.30 -14.03
C ALA A 63 20.64 -17.50 -12.95
N ASP A 64 21.40 -17.07 -11.91
CA ASP A 64 20.93 -16.14 -10.87
C ASP A 64 20.76 -14.72 -11.41
N SER A 65 19.94 -14.55 -12.42
CA SER A 65 19.73 -13.26 -13.06
C SER A 65 18.70 -12.39 -12.35
N ALA A 66 17.78 -12.98 -11.59
CA ALA A 66 16.79 -12.24 -10.84
C ALA A 66 17.41 -11.58 -9.60
N VAL A 67 16.98 -10.36 -9.30
CA VAL A 67 17.52 -9.57 -8.19
C VAL A 67 16.38 -9.16 -7.27
N ARG A 68 16.60 -9.35 -5.97
CA ARG A 68 15.82 -8.78 -4.87
C ARG A 68 16.68 -7.75 -4.15
N MET A 69 16.13 -6.59 -3.94
CA MET A 69 16.80 -5.49 -3.26
C MET A 69 15.89 -4.97 -2.14
N THR A 70 16.42 -4.93 -0.92
CA THR A 70 15.70 -4.44 0.26
C THR A 70 16.43 -3.23 0.82
N HIS A 71 15.77 -2.09 0.82
CA HIS A 71 16.30 -0.87 1.43
C HIS A 71 16.16 -0.96 2.95
N ARG A 72 17.30 -1.04 3.65
CA ARG A 72 17.38 -1.28 5.12
C ARG A 72 16.60 -0.26 5.95
N PRO A 73 16.75 1.08 5.73
CA PRO A 73 16.07 2.06 6.58
C PRO A 73 14.54 2.06 6.42
N SER A 74 14.02 1.76 5.21
CA SER A 74 12.57 1.80 4.95
C SER A 74 11.88 0.44 4.98
N GLY A 75 12.64 -0.67 4.97
CA GLY A 75 12.12 -2.02 4.83
C GLY A 75 11.44 -2.31 3.47
N VAL A 76 11.49 -1.37 2.52
CA VAL A 76 10.89 -1.55 1.19
C VAL A 76 11.72 -2.50 0.37
N THR A 77 11.06 -3.47 -0.24
CA THR A 77 11.70 -4.47 -1.08
C THR A 77 11.21 -4.36 -2.53
N ALA A 78 12.15 -4.33 -3.47
CA ALA A 78 11.88 -4.43 -4.91
C ALA A 78 12.48 -5.71 -5.48
N VAL A 79 11.81 -6.26 -6.49
CA VAL A 79 12.25 -7.46 -7.20
C VAL A 79 12.19 -7.21 -8.71
N SER A 80 13.24 -7.59 -9.42
CA SER A 80 13.28 -7.57 -10.87
C SER A 80 13.82 -8.87 -11.45
N ARG A 81 13.13 -9.40 -12.47
CA ARG A 81 13.47 -10.59 -13.22
C ARG A 81 13.21 -10.41 -14.74
N GLU A 82 13.18 -9.16 -15.19
CA GLU A 82 12.73 -8.79 -16.53
C GLU A 82 13.79 -9.00 -17.59
N SER A 83 15.06 -9.05 -17.17
CA SER A 83 16.20 -9.23 -18.08
C SER A 83 17.00 -10.49 -17.74
N ARG A 84 17.68 -11.05 -18.75
CA ARG A 84 18.71 -12.09 -18.56
C ARG A 84 19.98 -11.55 -17.87
N SER A 85 20.17 -10.23 -17.82
CA SER A 85 21.32 -9.58 -17.21
C SER A 85 21.00 -9.21 -15.77
N GLN A 86 21.76 -9.76 -14.81
CA GLN A 86 21.70 -9.43 -13.39
C GLN A 86 21.93 -7.94 -13.15
N PHE A 87 22.91 -7.35 -13.85
CA PHE A 87 23.22 -5.92 -13.75
C PHE A 87 22.01 -5.04 -14.16
N ARG A 88 21.34 -5.39 -15.26
CA ARG A 88 20.15 -4.69 -15.71
C ARG A 88 18.99 -4.85 -14.70
N ASN A 89 18.79 -6.03 -14.15
CA ASN A 89 17.78 -6.27 -13.12
C ASN A 89 18.06 -5.51 -11.83
N ARG A 90 19.35 -5.37 -11.44
CA ARG A 90 19.76 -4.55 -10.30
C ARG A 90 19.36 -3.08 -10.50
N ARG A 91 19.67 -2.52 -11.67
CA ARG A 91 19.28 -1.14 -12.01
C ARG A 91 17.76 -0.94 -12.04
N LEU A 92 17.00 -1.91 -12.56
CA LEU A 92 15.54 -1.90 -12.53
C LEU A 92 14.99 -1.95 -11.10
N CYS A 93 15.61 -2.71 -10.18
CA CYS A 93 15.22 -2.71 -8.77
C CYS A 93 15.40 -1.33 -8.14
N LEU A 94 16.52 -0.64 -8.40
CA LEU A 94 16.76 0.72 -7.90
C LEU A 94 15.70 1.72 -8.42
N GLN A 95 15.37 1.65 -9.70
CA GLN A 95 14.31 2.48 -10.27
C GLN A 95 12.95 2.22 -9.60
N LYS A 96 12.59 0.95 -9.39
CA LYS A 96 11.37 0.56 -8.69
C LYS A 96 11.33 1.04 -7.24
N LEU A 97 12.46 0.98 -6.52
CA LEU A 97 12.57 1.52 -5.17
C LEU A 97 12.34 3.03 -5.15
N ARG A 98 12.99 3.77 -6.06
CA ARG A 98 12.82 5.22 -6.17
C ARG A 98 11.38 5.62 -6.51
N GLU A 99 10.73 4.91 -7.44
CA GLU A 99 9.31 5.11 -7.76
C GLU A 99 8.41 4.86 -6.56
N GLU A 100 8.69 3.79 -5.79
CA GLU A 100 7.95 3.47 -4.58
C GLU A 100 8.15 4.53 -3.49
N PHE A 101 9.37 5.06 -3.33
CA PHE A 101 9.63 6.18 -2.42
C PHE A 101 8.87 7.43 -2.85
N ALA A 102 8.90 7.80 -4.13
CA ALA A 102 8.14 8.94 -4.66
C ALA A 102 6.63 8.78 -4.41
N ARG A 103 6.09 7.58 -4.56
CA ARG A 103 4.69 7.29 -4.27
C ARG A 103 4.34 7.47 -2.79
N ARG A 104 5.22 7.04 -1.87
CA ARG A 104 5.02 7.15 -0.42
C ARG A 104 5.36 8.52 0.13
N ALA A 105 6.13 9.32 -0.60
CA ALA A 105 6.44 10.71 -0.28
C ALA A 105 5.22 11.64 -0.31
N ALA A 106 4.15 11.23 -1.01
CA ALA A 106 2.93 12.02 -1.07
C ALA A 106 2.27 12.13 0.32
N PRO A 107 2.05 13.34 0.85
CA PRO A 107 1.38 13.52 2.14
C PRO A 107 -0.04 12.94 2.08
N PRO A 108 -0.53 12.36 3.18
CA PRO A 108 -1.88 11.82 3.22
C PRO A 108 -2.91 12.92 2.97
N LYS A 109 -3.88 12.66 2.09
CA LYS A 109 -4.96 13.61 1.81
C LYS A 109 -5.75 13.88 3.09
N LYS A 110 -5.79 15.14 3.50
CA LYS A 110 -6.58 15.57 4.66
C LYS A 110 -8.07 15.31 4.36
N ARG A 111 -8.66 14.37 5.07
CA ARG A 111 -10.09 14.07 4.92
C ARG A 111 -10.90 15.24 5.49
N ARG A 112 -11.67 15.91 4.65
CA ARG A 112 -12.63 16.91 5.09
C ARG A 112 -13.87 16.18 5.60
N PRO A 113 -14.39 16.52 6.81
CA PRO A 113 -15.63 15.93 7.30
C PRO A 113 -16.78 16.33 6.38
N THR A 114 -17.51 15.35 5.89
CA THR A 114 -18.70 15.59 5.07
C THR A 114 -19.86 15.89 6.00
N SER A 115 -20.55 17.02 5.79
CA SER A 115 -21.75 17.33 6.56
C SER A 115 -22.88 16.34 6.27
N VAL A 116 -23.63 15.96 7.30
CA VAL A 116 -24.76 15.04 7.15
C VAL A 116 -25.84 15.71 6.28
N PRO A 117 -26.32 15.09 5.19
CA PRO A 117 -27.37 15.64 4.33
C PRO A 117 -28.63 16.00 5.13
N ARG A 118 -29.27 17.10 4.75
CA ARG A 118 -30.53 17.58 5.40
C ARG A 118 -31.59 16.47 5.53
N ARG A 119 -31.83 15.74 4.44
CA ARG A 119 -32.77 14.61 4.41
C ARG A 119 -32.46 13.53 5.47
N SER A 120 -31.20 13.22 5.71
CA SER A 120 -30.82 12.25 6.74
C SER A 120 -31.06 12.75 8.15
N ARG A 121 -30.87 14.07 8.38
CA ARG A 121 -31.19 14.72 9.68
C ARG A 121 -32.69 14.71 9.94
N GLU A 122 -33.49 15.05 8.96
CA GLU A 122 -34.96 15.05 9.02
C GLU A 122 -35.49 13.65 9.33
N ARG A 123 -34.98 12.62 8.61
CA ARG A 123 -35.35 11.22 8.84
C ARG A 123 -35.02 10.78 10.28
N ARG A 124 -33.81 11.10 10.77
CA ARG A 124 -33.44 10.79 12.16
C ARG A 124 -34.33 11.47 13.19
N LEU A 125 -34.72 12.71 12.95
CA LEU A 125 -35.65 13.44 13.82
C LEU A 125 -37.06 12.84 13.80
N ALA A 126 -37.57 12.45 12.64
CA ALA A 126 -38.85 11.77 12.50
C ALA A 126 -38.87 10.43 13.25
N ASP A 127 -37.80 9.61 13.08
CA ASP A 127 -37.67 8.34 13.80
C ASP A 127 -37.58 8.54 15.33
N LYS A 128 -36.88 9.58 15.78
CA LYS A 128 -36.79 9.93 17.21
C LYS A 128 -38.16 10.32 17.76
N ARG A 129 -38.94 11.14 17.03
CA ARG A 129 -40.31 11.54 17.43
C ARG A 129 -41.22 10.33 17.50
N ARG A 130 -41.20 9.45 16.50
CA ARG A 130 -41.98 8.21 16.48
C ARG A 130 -41.69 7.32 17.69
N ARG A 131 -40.41 7.14 18.03
CA ARG A 131 -40.00 6.36 19.20
C ARG A 131 -40.43 6.99 20.50
N ALA A 132 -40.40 8.33 20.62
CA ALA A 132 -40.88 9.04 21.79
C ALA A 132 -42.39 8.85 21.99
N GLN A 133 -43.19 8.95 20.93
CA GLN A 133 -44.63 8.68 20.97
C GLN A 133 -44.94 7.25 21.42
N LEU A 134 -44.24 6.25 20.86
CA LEU A 134 -44.40 4.84 21.28
C LEU A 134 -44.07 4.63 22.75
N LYS A 135 -43.01 5.31 23.26
CA LYS A 135 -42.67 5.25 24.70
C LYS A 135 -43.73 5.92 25.57
N ALA A 136 -44.26 7.06 25.17
CA ALA A 136 -45.31 7.76 25.88
C ALA A 136 -46.59 6.91 25.98
N HIS A 137 -46.98 6.21 24.92
CA HIS A 137 -48.09 5.27 24.94
C HIS A 137 -47.88 4.08 25.88
N ARG A 138 -46.66 3.57 25.96
CA ARG A 138 -46.32 2.44 26.87
C ARG A 138 -46.36 2.87 28.36
N GLY A 139 -45.93 4.09 28.69
CA GLY A 139 -45.92 4.62 30.06
C GLY A 139 -47.31 4.98 30.59
N ARG A 140 -48.38 4.98 29.74
CA ARG A 140 -49.75 5.37 30.16
C ARG A 140 -50.60 4.17 30.62
N VAL A 141 -50.11 2.93 30.50
CA VAL A 141 -50.87 1.70 30.84
C VAL A 141 -50.55 1.19 32.25
N GLU A 142 -49.62 1.80 33.00
CA GLU A 142 -49.26 1.39 34.37
C GLU A 142 -49.96 2.23 35.45
N GLY A 143 -51.16 2.76 35.18
CA GLY A 143 -51.86 3.65 36.08
C GLY A 143 -53.37 3.37 36.16
N GLU A 144 -53.81 2.07 36.25
CA GLU A 144 -55.12 1.69 36.79
C GLU A 144 -54.98 0.72 37.94
#